data_3aea0d0283f08ae96abe13b937d36c05
#
_entry.id   3aea0d0283f08ae96abe13b937d36c05
#
_cell.length_a   1.000
_cell.length_b   1.000
_cell.length_c   1.000
_cell.angle_alpha   90.00
_cell.angle_beta   90.00
_cell.angle_gamma   90.00
#
_symmetry.space_group_name_H-M   'P 1'
#
loop_
_entity.id
_entity.type
_entity.pdbx_description
1 polymer ?
#
loop_
_entity_poly.entity_id
_entity_poly.type
_entity_poly.pdbx_seq_one_letter_code
_entity_poly.pdbx_strand_id
1 'polypeptide(L)'
;MKFSRSAVKVAILTAVFGAASAVTAVPALAHGSMGTPISRIMQCFQEGPENPQSAACKAAVAVGDSWPIYDWDEVNIGDASGRSREIIPDGKLCSAGRDKYKGLDLARDDWPVTTLPGSGPYTFQYQLTAAHEGTFELYVTKPGYDPTKPLKWSDLEDTPFYKQDNPPIAGNAYQLQANLPGGRSGRHLIYSIWQRHWPDSGEAFYSCSDVIFP
;
A
#
# COMPACT_ATOMS: atom_id res chain seq x y z
N MET A 1 -20.97 40.97 83.05
CA MET A 1 -21.07 39.76 82.20
C MET A 1 -20.60 40.10 80.78
N LYS A 2 -19.39 39.70 80.38
CA LYS A 2 -18.87 39.93 79.03
C LYS A 2 -18.93 38.65 78.22
N PHE A 3 -19.74 38.63 77.15
CA PHE A 3 -19.81 37.47 76.24
C PHE A 3 -18.73 37.62 75.17
N SER A 4 -17.79 36.69 75.13
CA SER A 4 -16.82 36.52 74.12
C SER A 4 -17.41 35.81 72.87
N ARG A 5 -17.36 36.44 71.71
CA ARG A 5 -17.76 35.81 70.43
C ARG A 5 -16.54 35.20 69.79
N SER A 6 -16.43 33.89 69.79
CA SER A 6 -15.45 33.13 69.02
C SER A 6 -15.86 33.04 67.54
N ALA A 7 -15.05 33.58 66.67
CA ALA A 7 -15.23 33.48 65.23
C ALA A 7 -14.61 32.18 64.72
N VAL A 8 -15.43 31.28 64.20
CA VAL A 8 -14.98 30.06 63.51
C VAL A 8 -14.65 30.43 62.06
N LYS A 9 -13.38 30.28 61.72
CA LYS A 9 -12.89 30.41 60.29
C LYS A 9 -13.09 29.05 59.59
N VAL A 10 -14.03 29.03 58.68
CA VAL A 10 -14.20 27.90 57.74
C VAL A 10 -13.26 28.09 56.57
N ALA A 11 -12.26 27.21 56.47
CA ALA A 11 -11.38 27.14 55.28
C ALA A 11 -12.05 26.27 54.21
N ILE A 12 -12.43 26.88 53.08
CA ILE A 12 -12.96 26.15 51.94
C ILE A 12 -11.74 25.71 51.09
N LEU A 13 -11.45 24.40 51.10
CA LEU A 13 -10.49 23.79 50.18
C LEU A 13 -11.20 23.56 48.84
N THR A 14 -10.91 24.35 47.84
CA THR A 14 -11.31 24.11 46.45
C THR A 14 -10.35 23.08 45.80
N ALA A 15 -10.81 21.82 45.70
CA ALA A 15 -10.10 20.79 44.95
C ALA A 15 -10.34 21.05 43.44
N VAL A 16 -9.31 21.48 42.72
CA VAL A 16 -9.32 21.57 41.24
C VAL A 16 -9.06 20.18 40.70
N PHE A 17 -10.10 19.50 40.26
CA PHE A 17 -9.97 18.26 39.48
C PHE A 17 -9.52 18.64 38.05
N GLY A 18 -8.24 18.49 37.77
CA GLY A 18 -7.72 18.55 36.41
C GLY A 18 -8.17 17.29 35.64
N ALA A 19 -9.16 17.44 34.77
CA ALA A 19 -9.50 16.39 33.81
C ALA A 19 -8.36 16.25 32.79
N ALA A 20 -7.52 15.26 32.95
CA ALA A 20 -6.57 14.85 31.92
C ALA A 20 -7.38 14.23 30.77
N SER A 21 -7.57 15.00 29.69
CA SER A 21 -8.12 14.46 28.44
C SER A 21 -7.10 13.47 27.87
N ALA A 22 -7.34 12.17 28.00
CA ALA A 22 -6.61 11.15 27.27
C ALA A 22 -6.95 11.33 25.79
N VAL A 23 -6.05 11.92 25.03
CA VAL A 23 -6.13 11.93 23.55
C VAL A 23 -5.85 10.48 23.13
N THR A 24 -6.91 9.74 22.84
CA THR A 24 -6.76 8.44 22.15
C THR A 24 -6.27 8.74 20.76
N ALA A 25 -4.99 8.44 20.48
CA ALA A 25 -4.48 8.44 19.12
C ALA A 25 -5.29 7.42 18.32
N VAL A 26 -6.13 7.90 17.41
CA VAL A 26 -6.75 7.04 16.40
C VAL A 26 -5.60 6.52 15.55
N PRO A 27 -5.45 5.20 15.33
CA PRO A 27 -4.44 4.71 14.42
C PRO A 27 -4.66 5.39 13.07
N ALA A 28 -3.70 6.18 12.64
CA ALA A 28 -3.76 6.82 11.33
C ALA A 28 -3.59 5.72 10.29
N LEU A 29 -4.67 5.36 9.60
CA LEU A 29 -4.69 4.36 8.55
C LEU A 29 -3.98 4.95 7.32
N ALA A 30 -2.81 4.42 6.98
CA ALA A 30 -2.17 4.68 5.70
C ALA A 30 -2.92 3.89 4.64
N HIS A 31 -3.16 4.48 3.48
CA HIS A 31 -3.86 3.77 2.41
C HIS A 31 -3.38 4.25 1.04
N GLY A 32 -3.22 3.31 0.12
CA GLY A 32 -2.85 3.66 -1.23
C GLY A 32 -2.48 2.46 -2.11
N SER A 33 -2.31 2.72 -3.40
CA SER A 33 -1.85 1.74 -4.40
C SER A 33 -1.20 2.44 -5.60
N MET A 34 -0.47 1.68 -6.42
CA MET A 34 0.12 2.22 -7.65
C MET A 34 -0.97 2.68 -8.62
N GLY A 35 -0.91 3.97 -8.99
CA GLY A 35 -1.77 4.58 -10.00
C GLY A 35 -1.10 4.70 -11.36
N THR A 36 0.25 4.82 -11.40
CA THR A 36 1.03 4.90 -12.65
C THR A 36 2.39 4.23 -12.45
N PRO A 37 2.68 3.11 -13.13
CA PRO A 37 1.74 2.27 -13.88
C PRO A 37 0.63 1.75 -12.98
N ILE A 38 -0.57 1.61 -13.53
CA ILE A 38 -1.74 1.24 -12.74
C ILE A 38 -1.60 -0.18 -12.18
N SER A 39 -1.96 -0.37 -10.90
CA SER A 39 -1.97 -1.68 -10.26
C SER A 39 -3.21 -2.49 -10.65
N ARG A 40 -3.12 -3.82 -10.55
CA ARG A 40 -4.25 -4.74 -10.83
C ARG A 40 -5.51 -4.35 -10.08
N ILE A 41 -5.39 -4.05 -8.76
CA ILE A 41 -6.56 -3.69 -7.96
C ILE A 41 -7.13 -2.34 -8.35
N MET A 42 -6.29 -1.33 -8.59
CA MET A 42 -6.72 0.00 -9.03
C MET A 42 -7.35 -0.07 -10.43
N GLN A 43 -6.81 -0.90 -11.33
CA GLN A 43 -7.39 -1.14 -12.65
C GLN A 43 -8.82 -1.70 -12.53
N CYS A 44 -9.00 -2.74 -11.73
CA CYS A 44 -10.31 -3.35 -11.54
C CYS A 44 -11.30 -2.41 -10.82
N PHE A 45 -10.81 -1.57 -9.90
CA PHE A 45 -11.61 -0.52 -9.27
C PHE A 45 -12.10 0.51 -10.30
N GLN A 46 -11.21 0.99 -11.18
CA GLN A 46 -11.57 1.96 -12.21
C GLN A 46 -12.51 1.40 -13.30
N GLU A 47 -12.45 0.10 -13.56
CA GLU A 47 -13.39 -0.57 -14.46
C GLU A 47 -14.79 -0.72 -13.88
N GLY A 48 -14.95 -0.55 -12.57
CA GLY A 48 -16.20 -0.75 -11.82
C GLY A 48 -16.33 -2.17 -11.27
N PRO A 49 -16.18 -2.36 -9.95
CA PRO A 49 -16.12 -3.68 -9.30
C PRO A 49 -17.31 -4.59 -9.60
N GLU A 50 -18.51 -4.01 -9.78
CA GLU A 50 -19.74 -4.79 -10.06
C GLU A 50 -19.85 -5.24 -11.53
N ASN A 51 -19.13 -4.59 -12.45
CA ASN A 51 -19.20 -4.91 -13.88
C ASN A 51 -17.85 -4.63 -14.56
N PRO A 52 -16.77 -5.30 -14.17
CA PRO A 52 -15.45 -5.08 -14.74
C PRO A 52 -15.44 -5.36 -16.24
N GLN A 53 -14.57 -4.68 -16.97
CA GLN A 53 -14.55 -4.73 -18.44
C GLN A 53 -13.52 -5.75 -18.97
N SER A 54 -12.30 -5.75 -18.41
CA SER A 54 -11.25 -6.68 -18.82
C SER A 54 -11.54 -8.11 -18.38
N ALA A 55 -11.05 -9.08 -19.15
CA ALA A 55 -11.20 -10.50 -18.81
C ALA A 55 -10.49 -10.83 -17.48
N ALA A 56 -9.35 -10.20 -17.21
CA ALA A 56 -8.60 -10.40 -15.98
C ALA A 56 -9.37 -9.90 -14.75
N CYS A 57 -9.94 -8.67 -14.79
CA CYS A 57 -10.74 -8.15 -13.67
C CYS A 57 -12.03 -8.93 -13.45
N LYS A 58 -12.70 -9.39 -14.53
CA LYS A 58 -13.84 -10.32 -14.42
C LYS A 58 -13.46 -11.61 -13.69
N ALA A 59 -12.31 -12.18 -14.04
CA ALA A 59 -11.83 -13.40 -13.40
C ALA A 59 -11.43 -13.15 -11.93
N ALA A 60 -10.80 -12.00 -11.63
CA ALA A 60 -10.44 -11.62 -10.27
C ALA A 60 -11.67 -11.49 -9.36
N VAL A 61 -12.72 -10.83 -9.84
CA VAL A 61 -14.01 -10.71 -9.14
C VAL A 61 -14.67 -12.07 -8.97
N ALA A 62 -14.68 -12.92 -10.02
CA ALA A 62 -15.26 -14.24 -9.93
C ALA A 62 -14.59 -15.15 -8.88
N VAL A 63 -13.29 -14.95 -8.61
CA VAL A 63 -12.52 -15.70 -7.61
C VAL A 63 -12.61 -15.08 -6.22
N GLY A 64 -12.57 -13.74 -6.14
CA GLY A 64 -12.36 -12.98 -4.90
C GLY A 64 -13.56 -12.15 -4.44
N ASP A 65 -14.67 -12.10 -5.22
CA ASP A 65 -15.77 -11.16 -5.03
C ASP A 65 -15.44 -9.73 -5.51
N SER A 66 -16.49 -8.91 -5.72
CA SER A 66 -16.37 -7.48 -6.07
C SER A 66 -15.99 -6.62 -4.88
N TRP A 67 -16.44 -7.00 -3.68
CA TRP A 67 -16.28 -6.21 -2.47
C TRP A 67 -14.81 -5.84 -2.15
N PRO A 68 -13.83 -6.74 -2.23
CA PRO A 68 -12.42 -6.41 -1.98
C PRO A 68 -11.85 -5.34 -2.93
N ILE A 69 -12.42 -5.18 -4.11
CA ILE A 69 -11.94 -4.21 -5.10
C ILE A 69 -12.27 -2.77 -4.68
N TYR A 70 -13.34 -2.55 -3.89
CA TYR A 70 -13.65 -1.24 -3.32
C TYR A 70 -12.57 -0.78 -2.32
N ASP A 71 -11.92 -1.72 -1.63
CA ASP A 71 -10.82 -1.46 -0.71
C ASP A 71 -9.47 -1.50 -1.46
N TRP A 72 -9.41 -0.83 -2.62
CA TRP A 72 -8.25 -0.83 -3.52
C TRP A 72 -6.97 -0.29 -2.88
N ASP A 73 -7.09 0.47 -1.84
CA ASP A 73 -6.01 1.13 -1.11
C ASP A 73 -5.53 0.34 0.13
N GLU A 74 -6.09 -0.86 0.38
CA GLU A 74 -5.83 -1.68 1.58
C GLU A 74 -5.11 -3.01 1.33
N VAL A 75 -4.43 -3.20 0.21
CA VAL A 75 -3.61 -4.41 0.03
C VAL A 75 -2.37 -4.30 0.91
N ASN A 76 -2.50 -4.67 2.18
CA ASN A 76 -1.52 -4.43 3.22
C ASN A 76 -1.31 -5.61 4.16
N ILE A 77 -0.23 -5.55 4.94
CA ILE A 77 0.02 -6.38 6.13
C ILE A 77 0.37 -5.44 7.28
N GLY A 78 -0.41 -5.47 8.36
CA GLY A 78 -0.29 -4.53 9.48
C GLY A 78 1.02 -4.62 10.27
N ASP A 79 1.67 -5.78 10.29
CA ASP A 79 2.98 -6.01 10.94
C ASP A 79 3.94 -6.73 9.99
N ALA A 80 4.19 -6.12 8.84
CA ALA A 80 5.20 -6.61 7.89
C ALA A 80 6.61 -6.37 8.41
N SER A 81 6.87 -5.19 8.99
CA SER A 81 8.13 -4.83 9.66
C SER A 81 9.38 -5.19 8.85
N GLY A 82 9.32 -4.95 7.52
CA GLY A 82 10.41 -5.27 6.57
C GLY A 82 10.55 -6.74 6.19
N ARG A 83 9.69 -7.64 6.71
CA ARG A 83 9.78 -9.09 6.51
C ARG A 83 8.94 -9.61 5.32
N SER A 84 8.61 -8.74 4.35
CA SER A 84 7.70 -9.09 3.24
C SER A 84 8.07 -10.39 2.53
N ARG A 85 9.38 -10.63 2.27
CA ARG A 85 9.86 -11.85 1.61
C ARG A 85 9.73 -13.11 2.48
N GLU A 86 9.63 -12.96 3.79
CA GLU A 86 9.52 -14.08 4.74
C GLU A 86 8.05 -14.48 4.95
N ILE A 87 7.15 -13.49 4.94
CA ILE A 87 5.76 -13.66 5.37
C ILE A 87 4.78 -13.79 4.21
N ILE A 88 5.11 -13.30 3.01
CA ILE A 88 4.27 -13.45 1.82
C ILE A 88 4.76 -14.64 1.01
N PRO A 89 3.95 -15.70 0.88
CA PRO A 89 4.35 -16.89 0.14
C PRO A 89 4.37 -16.65 -1.37
N ASP A 90 5.20 -17.40 -2.09
CA ASP A 90 5.20 -17.47 -3.54
C ASP A 90 3.77 -17.76 -4.07
N GLY A 91 3.43 -17.10 -5.17
CA GLY A 91 2.10 -17.19 -5.78
C GLY A 91 1.04 -16.30 -5.13
N LYS A 92 1.39 -15.55 -4.06
CA LYS A 92 0.48 -14.66 -3.33
C LYS A 92 1.00 -13.24 -3.15
N LEU A 93 1.92 -12.82 -4.02
CA LEU A 93 2.57 -11.52 -3.88
C LEU A 93 1.58 -10.37 -4.09
N CYS A 94 0.70 -10.46 -5.10
CA CYS A 94 -0.22 -9.39 -5.46
C CYS A 94 -1.36 -9.21 -4.46
N SER A 95 -1.71 -10.25 -3.72
CA SER A 95 -2.68 -10.20 -2.62
C SER A 95 -2.06 -9.88 -1.27
N ALA A 96 -0.71 -9.75 -1.18
CA ALA A 96 0.03 -9.71 0.09
C ALA A 96 -0.25 -10.93 0.98
N GLY A 97 -0.49 -12.10 0.40
CA GLY A 97 -0.87 -13.31 1.13
C GLY A 97 -2.28 -13.29 1.72
N ARG A 98 -3.06 -12.21 1.51
CA ARG A 98 -4.42 -12.07 2.07
C ARG A 98 -5.46 -12.74 1.18
N ASP A 99 -6.24 -13.65 1.75
CA ASP A 99 -7.30 -14.36 1.03
C ASP A 99 -8.38 -13.42 0.48
N LYS A 100 -8.60 -12.27 1.16
CA LYS A 100 -9.46 -11.17 0.70
C LYS A 100 -9.14 -10.75 -0.74
N TYR A 101 -7.87 -10.71 -1.12
CA TYR A 101 -7.40 -10.21 -2.42
C TYR A 101 -6.89 -11.30 -3.37
N LYS A 102 -7.21 -12.56 -3.11
CA LYS A 102 -6.69 -13.72 -3.88
C LYS A 102 -6.93 -13.64 -5.40
N GLY A 103 -7.95 -12.91 -5.84
CA GLY A 103 -8.20 -12.67 -7.26
C GLY A 103 -7.08 -11.93 -7.98
N LEU A 104 -6.28 -11.14 -7.24
CA LEU A 104 -5.14 -10.40 -7.80
C LEU A 104 -3.93 -11.30 -8.12
N ASP A 105 -3.87 -12.50 -7.54
CA ASP A 105 -2.77 -13.44 -7.75
C ASP A 105 -2.96 -14.31 -9.00
N LEU A 106 -4.06 -14.16 -9.72
CA LEU A 106 -4.33 -14.97 -10.91
C LEU A 106 -3.19 -14.86 -11.92
N ALA A 107 -2.60 -16.01 -12.25
CA ALA A 107 -1.53 -16.16 -13.23
C ALA A 107 -2.13 -16.08 -14.64
N ARG A 108 -2.04 -14.89 -15.26
CA ARG A 108 -2.69 -14.56 -16.54
C ARG A 108 -1.84 -13.58 -17.33
N ASP A 109 -1.82 -13.75 -18.64
CA ASP A 109 -1.13 -12.88 -19.59
C ASP A 109 -2.03 -11.79 -20.21
N ASP A 110 -3.30 -11.74 -19.81
CA ASP A 110 -4.31 -10.80 -20.29
C ASP A 110 -4.68 -9.69 -19.25
N TRP A 111 -3.90 -9.55 -18.17
CA TRP A 111 -4.02 -8.37 -17.31
C TRP A 111 -3.78 -7.11 -18.16
N PRO A 112 -4.59 -6.05 -18.00
CA PRO A 112 -4.32 -4.78 -18.64
C PRO A 112 -2.90 -4.29 -18.33
N VAL A 113 -2.22 -3.72 -19.33
CA VAL A 113 -0.82 -3.30 -19.22
C VAL A 113 -0.66 -1.81 -19.42
N THR A 114 0.31 -1.22 -18.72
CA THR A 114 0.84 0.11 -19.04
C THR A 114 2.10 -0.03 -19.91
N THR A 115 2.13 0.62 -21.06
CA THR A 115 3.37 0.68 -21.88
C THR A 115 4.36 1.63 -21.23
N LEU A 116 5.57 1.13 -20.98
CA LEU A 116 6.67 1.90 -20.42
C LEU A 116 7.75 2.18 -21.48
N PRO A 117 8.56 3.24 -21.31
CA PRO A 117 9.80 3.40 -22.08
C PRO A 117 10.75 2.23 -21.85
N GLY A 118 11.63 1.92 -22.81
CA GLY A 118 12.60 0.83 -22.68
C GLY A 118 13.63 1.03 -21.56
N SER A 119 13.89 2.29 -21.15
CA SER A 119 14.80 2.66 -20.06
C SER A 119 14.71 4.17 -19.79
N GLY A 120 15.44 4.64 -18.79
CA GLY A 120 15.60 6.06 -18.46
C GLY A 120 14.61 6.57 -17.42
N PRO A 121 14.57 7.90 -17.23
CA PRO A 121 13.78 8.50 -16.16
C PRO A 121 12.28 8.30 -16.38
N TYR A 122 11.58 7.92 -15.33
CA TYR A 122 10.15 7.74 -15.30
C TYR A 122 9.60 8.11 -13.92
N THR A 123 8.46 8.79 -13.88
CA THR A 123 7.79 9.15 -12.63
C THR A 123 6.65 8.19 -12.38
N PHE A 124 6.81 7.35 -11.38
CA PHE A 124 5.76 6.49 -10.86
C PHE A 124 4.87 7.30 -9.93
N GLN A 125 3.57 7.04 -9.95
CA GLN A 125 2.62 7.69 -9.05
C GLN A 125 1.96 6.64 -8.16
N TYR A 126 2.15 6.78 -6.86
CA TYR A 126 1.48 5.96 -5.87
C TYR A 126 0.31 6.77 -5.31
N GLN A 127 -0.92 6.45 -5.73
CA GLN A 127 -2.15 7.10 -5.28
C GLN A 127 -2.36 6.83 -3.80
N LEU A 128 -2.75 7.87 -3.07
CA LEU A 128 -2.97 7.78 -1.63
C LEU A 128 -4.36 8.34 -1.26
N THR A 129 -4.97 7.75 -0.25
CA THR A 129 -6.13 8.27 0.46
C THR A 129 -5.73 8.83 1.82
N ALA A 130 -4.61 8.32 2.38
CA ALA A 130 -3.99 8.86 3.58
C ALA A 130 -2.46 8.76 3.49
N ALA A 131 -1.78 9.91 3.68
CA ALA A 131 -0.32 10.03 3.61
C ALA A 131 0.34 9.65 4.94
N HIS A 132 1.43 8.88 4.86
CA HIS A 132 2.28 8.55 6.01
C HIS A 132 3.74 8.42 5.59
N GLU A 133 4.63 8.62 6.53
CA GLU A 133 6.04 8.36 6.34
C GLU A 133 6.32 6.88 6.08
N GLY A 134 7.26 6.62 5.19
CA GLY A 134 7.64 5.26 4.84
C GLY A 134 8.65 5.20 3.71
N THR A 135 9.19 4.00 3.52
CA THR A 135 10.10 3.65 2.44
C THR A 135 9.32 3.02 1.30
N PHE A 136 9.49 3.55 0.10
CA PHE A 136 8.96 2.95 -1.12
C PHE A 136 10.04 2.18 -1.84
N GLU A 137 9.73 0.94 -2.23
CA GLU A 137 10.58 0.08 -3.02
C GLU A 137 9.84 -0.39 -4.28
N LEU A 138 10.52 -0.33 -5.44
CA LEU A 138 9.99 -0.86 -6.70
C LEU A 138 10.90 -1.95 -7.21
N TYR A 139 10.32 -3.11 -7.44
CA TYR A 139 10.95 -4.27 -8.07
C TYR A 139 10.36 -4.49 -9.45
N VAL A 140 11.13 -5.05 -10.35
CA VAL A 140 10.65 -5.49 -11.67
C VAL A 140 10.96 -6.96 -11.84
N THR A 141 10.16 -7.67 -12.61
CA THR A 141 10.43 -9.07 -12.93
C THR A 141 11.69 -9.23 -13.78
N LYS A 142 12.40 -10.34 -13.57
CA LYS A 142 13.60 -10.73 -14.33
C LYS A 142 13.26 -11.04 -15.80
N PRO A 143 14.23 -10.96 -16.72
CA PRO A 143 14.06 -11.48 -18.07
C PRO A 143 13.60 -12.96 -18.03
N GLY A 144 12.66 -13.30 -18.91
CA GLY A 144 12.09 -14.65 -18.96
C GLY A 144 10.90 -14.87 -18.00
N TYR A 145 10.39 -13.82 -17.36
CA TYR A 145 9.16 -13.87 -16.58
C TYR A 145 7.99 -14.40 -17.44
N ASP A 146 7.26 -15.35 -16.86
CA ASP A 146 6.08 -15.97 -17.49
C ASP A 146 4.81 -15.59 -16.71
N PRO A 147 3.97 -14.68 -17.21
CA PRO A 147 2.78 -14.20 -16.51
C PRO A 147 1.70 -15.29 -16.35
N THR A 148 1.82 -16.40 -17.05
CA THR A 148 0.88 -17.55 -16.95
C THR A 148 1.20 -18.47 -15.78
N LYS A 149 2.27 -18.16 -15.03
CA LYS A 149 2.66 -18.87 -13.80
C LYS A 149 2.46 -18.01 -12.57
N PRO A 150 2.18 -18.63 -11.40
CA PRO A 150 2.10 -17.88 -10.15
C PRO A 150 3.39 -17.09 -9.88
N LEU A 151 3.24 -15.78 -9.62
CA LEU A 151 4.37 -14.88 -9.36
C LEU A 151 5.11 -15.29 -8.09
N LYS A 152 6.45 -15.44 -8.18
CA LYS A 152 7.33 -15.80 -7.08
C LYS A 152 8.28 -14.67 -6.76
N TRP A 153 8.81 -14.64 -5.55
CA TRP A 153 9.88 -13.73 -5.18
C TRP A 153 11.14 -13.90 -6.05
N SER A 154 11.40 -15.13 -6.52
CA SER A 154 12.50 -15.42 -7.42
C SER A 154 12.34 -14.85 -8.84
N ASP A 155 11.12 -14.51 -9.23
CA ASP A 155 10.83 -13.89 -10.53
C ASP A 155 11.14 -12.38 -10.51
N LEU A 156 11.23 -11.76 -9.34
CA LEU A 156 11.62 -10.36 -9.17
C LEU A 156 13.14 -10.24 -9.10
N GLU A 157 13.68 -9.09 -9.55
CA GLU A 157 15.08 -8.77 -9.28
C GLU A 157 15.37 -8.82 -7.78
N ASP A 158 16.59 -9.21 -7.41
CA ASP A 158 16.95 -9.42 -6.01
C ASP A 158 17.00 -8.12 -5.21
N THR A 159 17.27 -7.00 -5.91
CA THR A 159 17.28 -5.64 -5.35
C THR A 159 16.26 -4.76 -6.05
N PRO A 160 15.62 -3.82 -5.33
CA PRO A 160 14.72 -2.88 -5.95
C PRO A 160 15.50 -1.94 -6.89
N PHE A 161 14.92 -1.59 -8.04
CA PHE A 161 15.51 -0.58 -8.93
C PHE A 161 15.22 0.86 -8.46
N TYR A 162 14.32 1.01 -7.48
CA TYR A 162 14.02 2.24 -6.79
C TYR A 162 13.81 1.98 -5.31
N LYS A 163 14.43 2.83 -4.48
CA LYS A 163 14.21 2.85 -3.03
C LYS A 163 14.37 4.28 -2.54
N GLN A 164 13.34 4.81 -1.88
CA GLN A 164 13.36 6.16 -1.32
C GLN A 164 12.46 6.26 -0.08
N ASP A 165 12.95 6.96 0.91
CA ASP A 165 12.19 7.35 2.09
C ASP A 165 11.42 8.64 1.78
N ASN A 166 10.16 8.68 2.18
CA ASN A 166 9.31 9.87 2.14
C ASN A 166 9.39 10.64 0.81
N PRO A 167 9.07 10.00 -0.33
CA PRO A 167 9.07 10.70 -1.61
C PRO A 167 8.07 11.86 -1.60
N PRO A 168 8.29 12.91 -2.43
CA PRO A 168 7.41 14.07 -2.44
C PRO A 168 6.01 13.71 -2.88
N ILE A 169 5.02 14.42 -2.33
CA ILE A 169 3.61 14.31 -2.69
C ILE A 169 3.25 15.46 -3.61
N ALA A 170 2.56 15.17 -4.72
CA ALA A 170 1.91 16.15 -5.57
C ALA A 170 0.47 15.70 -5.84
N GLY A 171 -0.48 16.59 -5.55
CA GLY A 171 -1.90 16.22 -5.55
C GLY A 171 -2.19 15.13 -4.51
N ASN A 172 -2.77 14.03 -4.97
CA ASN A 172 -3.13 12.88 -4.15
C ASN A 172 -2.21 11.67 -4.40
N ALA A 173 -0.95 11.89 -4.80
CA ALA A 173 -0.01 10.81 -5.08
C ALA A 173 1.42 11.14 -4.63
N TYR A 174 2.12 10.13 -4.11
CA TYR A 174 3.56 10.17 -4.00
C TYR A 174 4.18 10.10 -5.40
N GLN A 175 5.22 10.92 -5.64
CA GLN A 175 5.94 11.00 -6.90
C GLN A 175 7.27 10.25 -6.78
N LEU A 176 7.32 9.02 -7.31
CA LEU A 176 8.49 8.16 -7.24
C LEU A 176 9.32 8.35 -8.52
N GLN A 177 10.33 9.21 -8.47
CA GLN A 177 11.18 9.50 -9.62
C GLN A 177 12.30 8.46 -9.72
N ALA A 178 12.17 7.52 -10.64
CA ALA A 178 13.10 6.42 -10.82
C ALA A 178 13.68 6.37 -12.23
N ASN A 179 14.79 5.65 -12.37
CA ASN A 179 15.28 5.23 -13.69
C ASN A 179 14.81 3.81 -13.95
N LEU A 180 14.06 3.63 -15.04
CA LEU A 180 13.66 2.31 -15.51
C LEU A 180 14.89 1.49 -15.87
N PRO A 181 14.99 0.24 -15.35
CA PRO A 181 16.09 -0.64 -15.73
C PRO A 181 15.95 -1.07 -17.19
N GLY A 182 17.02 -0.90 -17.96
CA GLY A 182 17.09 -1.33 -19.37
C GLY A 182 17.17 -2.86 -19.54
N GLY A 183 17.22 -3.28 -20.82
CA GLY A 183 17.43 -4.69 -21.17
C GLY A 183 16.20 -5.59 -20.98
N ARG A 184 15.00 -5.00 -20.95
CA ARG A 184 13.72 -5.72 -20.91
C ARG A 184 12.92 -5.46 -22.16
N SER A 185 12.13 -6.44 -22.56
CA SER A 185 11.19 -6.34 -23.66
C SER A 185 9.96 -7.22 -23.38
N GLY A 186 8.83 -6.85 -23.96
CA GLY A 186 7.59 -7.59 -23.75
C GLY A 186 6.97 -7.38 -22.37
N ARG A 187 6.19 -8.35 -21.92
CA ARG A 187 5.41 -8.25 -20.68
C ARG A 187 6.27 -8.51 -19.44
N HIS A 188 6.15 -7.62 -18.50
CA HIS A 188 6.75 -7.67 -17.18
C HIS A 188 5.76 -7.23 -16.12
N LEU A 189 6.17 -7.31 -14.84
CA LEU A 189 5.41 -6.82 -13.72
C LEU A 189 6.30 -5.95 -12.84
N ILE A 190 5.77 -4.81 -12.39
CA ILE A 190 6.38 -3.99 -11.35
C ILE A 190 5.66 -4.28 -10.04
N TYR A 191 6.42 -4.69 -9.05
CA TYR A 191 5.96 -4.93 -7.69
C TYR A 191 6.41 -3.79 -6.79
N SER A 192 5.47 -3.13 -6.13
CA SER A 192 5.75 -2.05 -5.19
C SER A 192 5.52 -2.48 -3.75
N ILE A 193 6.39 -2.02 -2.87
CA ILE A 193 6.25 -2.12 -1.42
C ILE A 193 6.34 -0.70 -0.85
N TRP A 194 5.35 -0.30 -0.07
CA TRP A 194 5.42 0.88 0.78
C TRP A 194 5.47 0.41 2.23
N GLN A 195 6.66 0.39 2.83
CA GLN A 195 6.88 0.04 4.22
C GLN A 195 6.80 1.30 5.09
N ARG A 196 5.86 1.35 6.02
CA ARG A 196 5.77 2.44 7.00
C ARG A 196 6.92 2.36 8.00
N HIS A 197 7.30 3.52 8.57
CA HIS A 197 8.39 3.61 9.51
C HIS A 197 7.95 3.33 10.94
N TRP A 198 8.75 2.54 11.67
CA TRP A 198 8.65 2.42 13.11
C TRP A 198 9.11 3.75 13.78
N PRO A 199 8.51 4.25 14.88
CA PRO A 199 7.53 3.57 15.75
C PRO A 199 6.06 3.79 15.35
N ASP A 200 5.77 4.49 14.27
CA ASP A 200 4.39 4.78 13.86
C ASP A 200 3.64 3.48 13.50
N SER A 201 4.24 2.65 12.64
CA SER A 201 3.65 1.36 12.26
C SER A 201 4.67 0.40 11.67
N GLY A 202 4.43 -0.92 11.83
CA GLY A 202 5.12 -1.97 11.07
C GLY A 202 4.45 -2.32 9.74
N GLU A 203 3.38 -1.60 9.38
CA GLU A 203 2.55 -1.88 8.22
C GLU A 203 3.28 -1.71 6.90
N ALA A 204 2.96 -2.55 5.92
CA ALA A 204 3.40 -2.36 4.55
C ALA A 204 2.25 -2.60 3.56
N PHE A 205 2.27 -1.84 2.46
CA PHE A 205 1.32 -1.91 1.36
C PHE A 205 1.99 -2.46 0.11
N TYR A 206 1.22 -3.17 -0.70
CA TYR A 206 1.73 -3.91 -1.85
C TYR A 206 0.89 -3.65 -3.10
N SER A 207 1.55 -3.58 -4.25
CA SER A 207 0.86 -3.46 -5.54
C SER A 207 1.58 -4.24 -6.63
N CYS A 208 0.80 -4.85 -7.51
CA CYS A 208 1.26 -5.46 -8.75
C CYS A 208 0.76 -4.63 -9.94
N SER A 209 1.65 -4.12 -10.76
CA SER A 209 1.35 -3.39 -11.99
C SER A 209 1.90 -4.13 -13.19
N ASP A 210 1.03 -4.60 -14.06
CA ASP A 210 1.44 -5.25 -15.30
C ASP A 210 1.89 -4.20 -16.32
N VAL A 211 3.04 -4.41 -16.93
CA VAL A 211 3.67 -3.46 -17.84
C VAL A 211 4.19 -4.14 -19.09
N ILE A 212 4.39 -3.36 -20.16
CA ILE A 212 5.03 -3.82 -21.37
C ILE A 212 6.17 -2.88 -21.76
N PHE A 213 7.35 -3.46 -21.97
CA PHE A 213 8.52 -2.77 -22.51
C PHE A 213 8.59 -3.00 -24.02
N PRO A 214 9.13 -2.03 -24.81
CA PRO A 214 9.26 -2.14 -26.26
C PRO A 214 10.15 -3.28 -26.73
#